data_0df5f0ad1e519beb34f34b2fa449002a
#
_entry.id   0df5f0ad1e519beb34f34b2fa449002a
#
_cell.length_a   1.000
_cell.length_b   1.000
_cell.length_c   1.000
_cell.angle_alpha   90.00
_cell.angle_beta   90.00
_cell.angle_gamma   90.00
#
_symmetry.space_group_name_H-M   'P 1'
#
loop_
_entity.id
_entity.type
_entity.pdbx_description
1 polymer ?
#
loop_
_entity_poly.entity_id
_entity_poly.type
_entity_poly.pdbx_seq_one_letter_code
_entity_poly.pdbx_strand_id
1 'polypeptide(L)'
;MRANNLTLLTDLYELTMMQGYFKNPTDQIVVFDMFYRDNPCGGGFAICAGLEQVIEYIENLRFTDADIEYLRGLSIFEEDFLEYLRSFHFTGDIYAIPEGTVIFPREPMVKVVAPIMEAQLVETAILNIMNHQSLIATKAARVCYAAKGDGIMEFGLRRAQGPDAGIFGARAAVIGGCVGTSCVLTGQMFDVPVLGTHAHSWIMSFPDEYTAFKTYARMYPDACILLVDTYDVLKSGVPNAIRVFEEMREEGIQLKKYGIRIDSGDLAYLSKEAYKMLSAAGFDDATISASSDLDEYLIESLKAQDAKINSWGVGTRLITSNDNPAFGGVYKLAAVKNPETGEFVPKIKLSENTAKVTNPGNKTVYRIYSKSTGKIKADLICLADEKLNPDETMVVFDPVDTWKKTKILGGTYEVRELLVPVIKEGKRVYTSPSVMELRAICQQEQSTLWDESRRFSNPQKVYVDLSPKLYQVKKELIEEMSRKDLEFEEE
;
A
#
# COMPACT_ATOMS: atom_id res chain seq x y z
N MET A 1 23.14 -4.48 -6.23
CA MET A 1 23.06 -3.80 -7.53
C MET A 1 21.64 -3.99 -8.03
N ARG A 2 20.86 -2.94 -8.25
CA ARG A 2 19.57 -3.05 -8.94
C ARG A 2 19.83 -3.53 -10.35
N ALA A 3 19.18 -4.60 -10.78
CA ALA A 3 19.05 -4.88 -12.21
C ALA A 3 18.30 -3.67 -12.81
N ASN A 4 18.87 -3.00 -13.81
CA ASN A 4 18.20 -1.91 -14.54
C ASN A 4 16.98 -2.40 -15.32
N ASN A 5 16.74 -3.71 -15.33
CA ASN A 5 15.68 -4.41 -16.03
C ASN A 5 15.16 -5.53 -15.12
N LEU A 6 13.87 -5.53 -14.83
CA LEU A 6 13.18 -6.51 -14.00
C LEU A 6 12.42 -7.56 -14.85
N THR A 7 12.72 -7.73 -16.12
CA THR A 7 12.01 -8.64 -17.02
C THR A 7 11.99 -10.08 -16.52
N LEU A 8 13.08 -10.53 -15.87
CA LEU A 8 13.17 -11.86 -15.25
C LEU A 8 12.63 -11.91 -13.80
N LEU A 9 12.01 -10.83 -13.29
CA LEU A 9 11.27 -10.86 -12.03
C LEU A 9 9.92 -11.54 -12.25
N THR A 10 9.96 -12.83 -12.56
CA THR A 10 8.80 -13.66 -12.84
C THR A 10 9.03 -15.08 -12.33
N ASP A 11 7.97 -15.81 -12.07
CA ASP A 11 8.06 -17.23 -11.72
C ASP A 11 8.27 -18.07 -13.00
N LEU A 12 8.99 -19.18 -12.86
CA LEU A 12 9.35 -20.05 -14.00
C LEU A 12 8.11 -20.52 -14.79
N TYR A 13 6.99 -20.79 -14.12
CA TYR A 13 5.79 -21.28 -14.77
C TYR A 13 5.21 -20.28 -15.78
N GLU A 14 5.44 -18.98 -15.59
CA GLU A 14 5.01 -17.95 -16.54
C GLU A 14 5.67 -18.16 -17.91
N LEU A 15 6.99 -18.36 -17.91
CA LEU A 15 7.77 -18.59 -19.14
C LEU A 15 7.47 -19.94 -19.76
N THR A 16 7.28 -21.00 -18.97
CA THR A 16 6.91 -22.31 -19.51
C THR A 16 5.52 -22.32 -20.13
N MET A 17 4.55 -21.62 -19.50
CA MET A 17 3.22 -21.42 -20.08
C MET A 17 3.29 -20.57 -21.36
N MET A 18 4.09 -19.50 -21.36
CA MET A 18 4.31 -18.68 -22.57
C MET A 18 4.83 -19.52 -23.75
N GLN A 19 5.83 -20.40 -23.51
CA GLN A 19 6.28 -21.32 -24.55
C GLN A 19 5.16 -22.26 -25.03
N GLY A 20 4.31 -22.74 -24.10
CA GLY A 20 3.14 -23.54 -24.42
C GLY A 20 2.16 -22.79 -25.34
N TYR A 21 1.86 -21.54 -25.04
CA TYR A 21 1.01 -20.67 -25.90
C TYR A 21 1.68 -20.37 -27.24
N PHE A 22 2.99 -20.11 -27.26
CA PHE A 22 3.75 -19.87 -28.48
C PHE A 22 3.70 -21.07 -29.45
N LYS A 23 3.81 -22.31 -28.93
CA LYS A 23 3.75 -23.54 -29.74
C LYS A 23 2.33 -23.89 -30.18
N ASN A 24 1.32 -23.45 -29.45
CA ASN A 24 -0.09 -23.64 -29.78
C ASN A 24 -0.74 -22.27 -29.91
N PRO A 25 -0.46 -21.55 -31.02
CA PRO A 25 -0.82 -20.14 -31.12
C PRO A 25 -2.32 -19.93 -30.98
N THR A 26 -2.65 -19.18 -29.96
CA THR A 26 -3.98 -18.65 -29.73
C THR A 26 -3.83 -17.13 -29.71
N ASP A 27 -4.26 -16.44 -30.75
CA ASP A 27 -4.30 -14.97 -30.78
C ASP A 27 -5.38 -14.43 -29.83
N GLN A 28 -5.37 -14.95 -28.60
CA GLN A 28 -6.38 -14.62 -27.61
C GLN A 28 -6.00 -13.38 -26.83
N ILE A 29 -6.82 -12.33 -26.95
CA ILE A 29 -6.83 -11.24 -25.99
C ILE A 29 -7.58 -11.71 -24.75
N VAL A 30 -6.98 -11.52 -23.60
CA VAL A 30 -7.53 -11.96 -22.32
C VAL A 30 -7.66 -10.80 -21.33
N VAL A 31 -8.47 -11.02 -20.31
CA VAL A 31 -8.59 -10.12 -19.15
C VAL A 31 -8.14 -10.85 -17.92
N PHE A 32 -7.15 -10.30 -17.24
CA PHE A 32 -6.76 -10.70 -15.89
C PHE A 32 -7.05 -9.59 -14.90
N ASP A 33 -7.45 -9.96 -13.69
CA ASP A 33 -7.61 -9.05 -12.57
C ASP A 33 -6.67 -9.40 -11.43
N MET A 34 -5.96 -8.38 -10.93
CA MET A 34 -5.34 -8.43 -9.62
C MET A 34 -6.33 -7.92 -8.57
N PHE A 35 -6.52 -8.68 -7.50
CA PHE A 35 -7.31 -8.29 -6.32
C PHE A 35 -6.77 -8.99 -5.07
N TYR A 36 -7.22 -8.56 -3.89
CA TYR A 36 -6.89 -9.24 -2.63
C TYR A 36 -8.14 -9.73 -1.92
N ARG A 37 -7.99 -10.67 -0.95
CA ARG A 37 -9.13 -11.37 -0.36
C ARG A 37 -9.58 -10.81 0.99
N ASP A 38 -8.63 -10.43 1.83
CA ASP A 38 -8.87 -10.02 3.20
C ASP A 38 -8.03 -8.79 3.55
N ASN A 39 -8.59 -7.86 4.29
CA ASN A 39 -7.86 -6.68 4.74
C ASN A 39 -6.73 -7.06 5.71
N PRO A 40 -5.54 -6.47 5.57
CA PRO A 40 -4.44 -6.68 6.50
C PRO A 40 -4.83 -6.35 7.94
N CYS A 41 -4.24 -7.06 8.89
CA CYS A 41 -4.42 -6.84 10.34
C CYS A 41 -5.90 -6.85 10.80
N GLY A 42 -6.78 -7.55 10.09
CA GLY A 42 -8.21 -7.55 10.37
C GLY A 42 -8.88 -6.17 10.27
N GLY A 43 -8.28 -5.26 9.51
CA GLY A 43 -8.76 -3.88 9.32
C GLY A 43 -10.01 -3.79 8.46
N GLY A 44 -10.61 -2.61 8.38
CA GLY A 44 -11.81 -2.35 7.56
C GLY A 44 -11.51 -1.97 6.11
N PHE A 45 -10.25 -1.68 5.77
CA PHE A 45 -9.81 -1.23 4.45
C PHE A 45 -8.32 -1.48 4.23
N ALA A 46 -7.86 -1.27 3.00
CA ALA A 46 -6.45 -1.15 2.67
C ALA A 46 -6.19 0.11 1.83
N ILE A 47 -4.91 0.43 1.59
CA ILE A 47 -4.46 1.54 0.74
C ILE A 47 -3.78 0.97 -0.51
N CYS A 48 -4.20 1.41 -1.69
CA CYS A 48 -3.55 1.07 -2.95
C CYS A 48 -2.21 1.81 -3.07
N ALA A 49 -1.13 1.08 -3.32
CA ALA A 49 0.20 1.65 -3.56
C ALA A 49 1.07 0.71 -4.41
N GLY A 50 2.04 1.26 -5.15
CA GLY A 50 2.97 0.52 -6.01
C GLY A 50 2.71 0.68 -7.51
N LEU A 51 1.66 1.39 -7.91
CA LEU A 51 1.28 1.52 -9.32
C LEU A 51 2.36 2.17 -10.19
N GLU A 52 3.05 3.19 -9.69
CA GLU A 52 4.14 3.82 -10.46
C GLU A 52 5.22 2.82 -10.84
N GLN A 53 5.64 1.96 -9.89
CA GLN A 53 6.67 0.94 -10.16
C GLN A 53 6.16 -0.17 -11.08
N VAL A 54 4.85 -0.45 -11.09
CA VAL A 54 4.24 -1.35 -12.09
C VAL A 54 4.32 -0.71 -13.48
N ILE A 55 4.00 0.57 -13.61
CA ILE A 55 4.09 1.29 -14.89
C ILE A 55 5.55 1.31 -15.37
N GLU A 56 6.50 1.68 -14.50
CA GLU A 56 7.94 1.65 -14.81
C GLU A 56 8.41 0.25 -15.27
N TYR A 57 7.94 -0.81 -14.62
CA TYR A 57 8.22 -2.19 -15.00
C TYR A 57 7.73 -2.49 -16.42
N ILE A 58 6.48 -2.16 -16.73
CA ILE A 58 5.88 -2.40 -18.06
C ILE A 58 6.60 -1.62 -19.17
N GLU A 59 6.93 -0.34 -18.92
CA GLU A 59 7.67 0.50 -19.89
C GLU A 59 9.08 -0.04 -20.20
N ASN A 60 9.69 -0.74 -19.25
CA ASN A 60 11.04 -1.31 -19.37
C ASN A 60 11.05 -2.82 -19.65
N LEU A 61 9.88 -3.44 -19.87
CA LEU A 61 9.75 -4.88 -20.07
C LEU A 61 10.31 -5.29 -21.43
N ARG A 62 11.52 -5.85 -21.42
CA ARG A 62 12.22 -6.36 -22.61
C ARG A 62 13.28 -7.39 -22.22
N PHE A 63 13.40 -8.46 -22.98
CA PHE A 63 14.46 -9.44 -22.78
C PHE A 63 15.75 -8.96 -23.45
N THR A 64 16.82 -8.89 -22.67
CA THR A 64 18.16 -8.59 -23.18
C THR A 64 18.83 -9.86 -23.70
N ASP A 65 19.94 -9.71 -24.46
CA ASP A 65 20.73 -10.88 -24.89
C ASP A 65 21.24 -11.69 -23.72
N ALA A 66 21.58 -11.04 -22.60
CA ALA A 66 22.02 -11.73 -21.38
C ALA A 66 20.86 -12.55 -20.76
N ASP A 67 19.63 -12.05 -20.79
CA ASP A 67 18.45 -12.78 -20.31
C ASP A 67 18.20 -14.02 -21.19
N ILE A 68 18.29 -13.87 -22.50
CA ILE A 68 18.12 -14.97 -23.47
C ILE A 68 19.19 -16.05 -23.27
N GLU A 69 20.46 -15.67 -23.12
CA GLU A 69 21.54 -16.62 -22.86
C GLU A 69 21.35 -17.37 -21.53
N TYR A 70 20.89 -16.66 -20.49
CA TYR A 70 20.57 -17.31 -19.23
C TYR A 70 19.43 -18.33 -19.40
N LEU A 71 18.34 -17.96 -20.05
CA LEU A 71 17.19 -18.85 -20.30
C LEU A 71 17.59 -20.05 -21.17
N ARG A 72 18.44 -19.85 -22.20
CA ARG A 72 19.00 -20.95 -22.99
C ARG A 72 19.80 -21.94 -22.14
N GLY A 73 20.55 -21.44 -21.18
CA GLY A 73 21.32 -22.25 -20.24
C GLY A 73 20.47 -23.16 -19.35
N LEU A 74 19.18 -22.85 -19.13
CA LEU A 74 18.26 -23.71 -18.40
C LEU A 74 17.89 -24.99 -19.16
N SER A 75 18.08 -25.03 -20.49
CA SER A 75 17.84 -26.21 -21.35
C SER A 75 16.40 -26.73 -21.35
N ILE A 76 15.42 -25.87 -21.06
CA ILE A 76 13.98 -26.19 -21.04
C ILE A 76 13.19 -25.38 -22.08
N PHE A 77 13.82 -24.38 -22.70
CA PHE A 77 13.20 -23.54 -23.71
C PHE A 77 13.75 -23.85 -25.10
N GLU A 78 12.88 -23.84 -26.12
CA GLU A 78 13.25 -24.07 -27.50
C GLU A 78 13.77 -22.78 -28.14
N GLU A 79 14.67 -22.90 -29.13
CA GLU A 79 15.39 -21.75 -29.69
C GLU A 79 14.46 -20.75 -30.40
N ASP A 80 13.43 -21.21 -31.08
CA ASP A 80 12.44 -20.33 -31.74
C ASP A 80 11.61 -19.50 -30.75
N PHE A 81 11.31 -20.04 -29.57
CA PHE A 81 10.70 -19.29 -28.48
C PHE A 81 11.68 -18.26 -27.88
N LEU A 82 12.95 -18.65 -27.67
CA LEU A 82 13.97 -17.72 -27.20
C LEU A 82 14.20 -16.57 -28.19
N GLU A 83 14.17 -16.85 -29.50
CA GLU A 83 14.25 -15.80 -30.53
C GLU A 83 13.01 -14.89 -30.51
N TYR A 84 11.80 -15.43 -30.31
CA TYR A 84 10.59 -14.65 -30.12
C TYR A 84 10.72 -13.68 -28.96
N LEU A 85 11.26 -14.11 -27.82
CA LEU A 85 11.45 -13.27 -26.64
C LEU A 85 12.34 -12.04 -26.89
N ARG A 86 13.27 -12.07 -27.86
CA ARG A 86 14.11 -10.92 -28.23
C ARG A 86 13.31 -9.72 -28.73
N SER A 87 12.18 -9.97 -29.38
CA SER A 87 11.29 -8.93 -29.91
C SER A 87 10.12 -8.62 -28.96
N PHE A 88 10.04 -9.32 -27.84
CA PHE A 88 8.93 -9.19 -26.91
C PHE A 88 8.85 -7.79 -26.30
N HIS A 89 7.65 -7.22 -26.29
CA HIS A 89 7.29 -6.02 -25.58
C HIS A 89 5.79 -6.08 -25.24
N PHE A 90 5.39 -5.34 -24.23
CA PHE A 90 3.97 -5.29 -23.84
C PHE A 90 3.20 -4.38 -24.80
N THR A 91 2.08 -4.88 -25.36
CA THR A 91 1.22 -4.15 -26.30
C THR A 91 -0.20 -3.94 -25.81
N GLY A 92 -0.54 -4.52 -24.66
CA GLY A 92 -1.89 -4.49 -24.11
C GLY A 92 -2.25 -3.20 -23.40
N ASP A 93 -3.42 -3.26 -22.77
CA ASP A 93 -3.98 -2.20 -21.92
C ASP A 93 -3.90 -2.59 -20.44
N ILE A 94 -3.63 -1.61 -19.59
CA ILE A 94 -3.73 -1.76 -18.13
C ILE A 94 -4.62 -0.65 -17.58
N TYR A 95 -5.57 -1.06 -16.76
CA TYR A 95 -6.41 -0.17 -15.95
C TYR A 95 -6.12 -0.46 -14.48
N ALA A 96 -6.04 0.56 -13.66
CA ALA A 96 -5.73 0.39 -12.24
C ALA A 96 -6.45 1.40 -11.35
N ILE A 97 -6.60 1.04 -10.09
CA ILE A 97 -7.00 1.99 -9.05
C ILE A 97 -5.77 2.87 -8.72
N PRO A 98 -5.90 4.21 -8.75
CA PRO A 98 -4.80 5.12 -8.43
C PRO A 98 -4.23 4.92 -7.02
N GLU A 99 -2.93 5.17 -6.85
CA GLU A 99 -2.28 5.11 -5.55
C GLU A 99 -2.89 6.11 -4.56
N GLY A 100 -2.83 5.77 -3.27
CA GLY A 100 -3.44 6.55 -2.20
C GLY A 100 -4.95 6.29 -2.01
N THR A 101 -5.60 5.62 -2.96
CA THR A 101 -7.02 5.27 -2.86
C THR A 101 -7.24 4.20 -1.79
N VAL A 102 -8.27 4.39 -0.97
CA VAL A 102 -8.80 3.33 -0.10
C VAL A 102 -9.39 2.23 -0.96
N ILE A 103 -9.08 0.98 -0.65
CA ILE A 103 -9.57 -0.21 -1.39
C ILE A 103 -10.14 -1.24 -0.43
N PHE A 104 -10.99 -2.12 -0.98
CA PHE A 104 -11.65 -3.18 -0.23
C PHE A 104 -11.40 -4.56 -0.88
N PRO A 105 -11.57 -5.67 -0.13
CA PRO A 105 -11.37 -7.01 -0.66
C PRO A 105 -12.21 -7.32 -1.89
N ARG A 106 -11.61 -8.07 -2.85
CA ARG A 106 -12.22 -8.58 -4.09
C ARG A 106 -12.45 -7.55 -5.20
N GLU A 107 -12.13 -6.29 -5.00
CA GLU A 107 -12.09 -5.31 -6.08
C GLU A 107 -10.90 -5.54 -6.99
N PRO A 108 -11.06 -5.52 -8.32
CA PRO A 108 -9.94 -5.42 -9.23
C PRO A 108 -9.12 -4.16 -8.93
N MET A 109 -7.88 -4.34 -8.41
CA MET A 109 -6.92 -3.26 -8.20
C MET A 109 -6.19 -2.90 -9.49
N VAL A 110 -5.85 -3.93 -10.26
CA VAL A 110 -5.24 -3.82 -11.58
C VAL A 110 -5.97 -4.78 -12.51
N LYS A 111 -6.37 -4.29 -13.68
CA LYS A 111 -6.94 -5.08 -14.77
C LYS A 111 -6.01 -4.99 -15.97
N VAL A 112 -5.58 -6.15 -16.46
CA VAL A 112 -4.75 -6.28 -17.67
C VAL A 112 -5.60 -6.84 -18.79
N VAL A 113 -5.62 -6.16 -19.94
CA VAL A 113 -6.29 -6.59 -21.18
C VAL A 113 -5.23 -6.68 -22.28
N ALA A 114 -4.76 -7.87 -22.59
CA ALA A 114 -3.60 -8.05 -23.48
C ALA A 114 -3.62 -9.44 -24.16
N PRO A 115 -2.75 -9.66 -25.16
CA PRO A 115 -2.43 -11.02 -25.62
C PRO A 115 -2.04 -11.91 -24.43
N ILE A 116 -2.46 -13.18 -24.48
CA ILE A 116 -2.37 -14.09 -23.33
C ILE A 116 -0.93 -14.23 -22.79
N MET A 117 0.07 -14.29 -23.66
CA MET A 117 1.48 -14.40 -23.25
C MET A 117 1.94 -13.14 -22.47
N GLU A 118 1.53 -11.96 -22.93
CA GLU A 118 1.86 -10.70 -22.26
C GLU A 118 1.16 -10.57 -20.92
N ALA A 119 -0.16 -10.86 -20.89
CA ALA A 119 -0.95 -10.80 -19.68
C ALA A 119 -0.48 -11.80 -18.61
N GLN A 120 0.03 -12.97 -19.03
CA GLN A 120 0.56 -13.99 -18.14
C GLN A 120 1.89 -13.58 -17.53
N LEU A 121 2.85 -13.11 -18.34
CA LEU A 121 4.21 -12.77 -17.91
C LEU A 121 4.25 -11.74 -16.77
N VAL A 122 3.34 -10.79 -16.77
CA VAL A 122 3.36 -9.65 -15.83
C VAL A 122 2.78 -9.97 -14.45
N GLU A 123 2.19 -11.15 -14.24
CA GLU A 123 1.54 -11.56 -12.99
C GLU A 123 2.44 -11.36 -11.77
N THR A 124 3.59 -12.03 -11.76
CA THR A 124 4.47 -12.06 -10.57
C THR A 124 5.00 -10.68 -10.21
N ALA A 125 5.43 -9.88 -11.18
CA ALA A 125 5.97 -8.55 -10.92
C ALA A 125 4.87 -7.59 -10.39
N ILE A 126 3.68 -7.59 -11.00
CA ILE A 126 2.54 -6.80 -10.52
C ILE A 126 2.20 -7.16 -9.08
N LEU A 127 2.07 -8.46 -8.80
CA LEU A 127 1.75 -8.95 -7.45
C LEU A 127 2.82 -8.56 -6.43
N ASN A 128 4.09 -8.78 -6.75
CA ASN A 128 5.20 -8.47 -5.84
C ASN A 128 5.23 -6.99 -5.46
N ILE A 129 5.13 -6.10 -6.46
CA ILE A 129 5.21 -4.65 -6.28
C ILE A 129 3.99 -4.13 -5.50
N MET A 130 2.79 -4.47 -5.97
CA MET A 130 1.54 -3.96 -5.39
C MET A 130 1.27 -4.52 -4.00
N ASN A 131 1.55 -5.81 -3.77
CA ASN A 131 1.37 -6.45 -2.47
C ASN A 131 2.22 -5.77 -1.40
N HIS A 132 3.52 -5.60 -1.66
CA HIS A 132 4.43 -5.00 -0.70
C HIS A 132 4.06 -3.56 -0.36
N GLN A 133 3.90 -2.71 -1.37
CA GLN A 133 3.65 -1.28 -1.13
C GLN A 133 2.25 -1.03 -0.56
N SER A 134 1.21 -1.74 -1.02
CA SER A 134 -0.13 -1.61 -0.44
C SER A 134 -0.18 -2.08 1.02
N LEU A 135 0.54 -3.15 1.36
CA LEU A 135 0.66 -3.62 2.74
C LEU A 135 1.27 -2.56 3.66
N ILE A 136 2.42 -2.00 3.26
CA ILE A 136 3.14 -1.02 4.09
C ILE A 136 2.37 0.31 4.15
N ALA A 137 1.77 0.78 3.05
CA ALA A 137 0.92 1.98 3.07
C ALA A 137 -0.30 1.80 4.01
N THR A 138 -0.90 0.61 4.00
CA THR A 138 -2.01 0.27 4.92
C THR A 138 -1.56 0.27 6.37
N LYS A 139 -0.43 -0.36 6.68
CA LYS A 139 0.14 -0.36 8.05
C LYS A 139 0.45 1.06 8.51
N ALA A 140 1.06 1.89 7.65
CA ALA A 140 1.34 3.29 7.93
C ALA A 140 0.07 4.10 8.20
N ALA A 141 -0.99 3.91 7.40
CA ALA A 141 -2.27 4.58 7.60
C ALA A 141 -2.88 4.27 8.98
N ARG A 142 -2.77 3.01 9.43
CA ARG A 142 -3.22 2.60 10.77
C ARG A 142 -2.41 3.26 11.88
N VAL A 143 -1.08 3.27 11.75
CA VAL A 143 -0.17 3.91 12.73
C VAL A 143 -0.44 5.42 12.78
N CYS A 144 -0.61 6.09 11.64
CA CYS A 144 -0.94 7.51 11.58
C CYS A 144 -2.32 7.82 12.20
N TYR A 145 -3.29 6.94 12.00
CA TYR A 145 -4.61 7.09 12.63
C TYR A 145 -4.55 7.00 14.16
N ALA A 146 -3.76 6.07 14.70
CA ALA A 146 -3.54 5.94 16.16
C ALA A 146 -2.92 7.19 16.78
N ALA A 147 -2.08 7.89 16.04
CA ALA A 147 -1.38 9.09 16.49
C ALA A 147 -2.26 10.33 16.61
N LYS A 148 -3.51 10.30 16.12
CA LYS A 148 -4.51 11.38 16.23
C LYS A 148 -3.99 12.76 15.80
N GLY A 149 -3.25 12.80 14.69
CA GLY A 149 -2.73 14.04 14.09
C GLY A 149 -1.27 14.36 14.41
N ASP A 150 -0.63 13.63 15.32
CA ASP A 150 0.81 13.77 15.54
C ASP A 150 1.61 13.24 14.34
N GLY A 151 2.84 13.75 14.18
CA GLY A 151 3.73 13.31 13.10
C GLY A 151 4.30 11.91 13.33
N ILE A 152 4.13 11.04 12.35
CA ILE A 152 4.79 9.72 12.30
C ILE A 152 5.97 9.79 11.33
N MET A 153 7.17 9.45 11.82
CA MET A 153 8.39 9.31 11.04
C MET A 153 8.67 7.81 10.80
N GLU A 154 8.94 7.44 9.56
CA GLU A 154 9.31 6.08 9.20
C GLU A 154 10.81 5.86 9.51
N PHE A 155 11.13 4.95 10.45
CA PHE A 155 12.49 4.66 10.93
C PHE A 155 12.89 3.19 10.76
N GLY A 156 12.28 2.49 9.81
CA GLY A 156 12.41 1.04 9.65
C GLY A 156 13.49 0.55 8.70
N LEU A 157 14.19 1.43 7.94
CA LEU A 157 15.12 1.04 6.88
C LEU A 157 16.02 -0.15 7.24
N ARG A 158 16.70 -0.09 8.40
CA ARG A 158 17.64 -1.14 8.86
C ARG A 158 16.96 -2.46 9.28
N ARG A 159 15.64 -2.52 9.30
CA ARG A 159 14.82 -3.69 9.68
C ARG A 159 14.03 -4.27 8.51
N ALA A 160 14.02 -3.59 7.36
CA ALA A 160 13.35 -4.06 6.15
C ALA A 160 14.01 -5.34 5.58
N GLN A 161 13.23 -6.11 4.83
CA GLN A 161 13.68 -7.36 4.17
C GLN A 161 14.45 -7.06 2.88
N GLY A 162 15.56 -6.38 2.99
CA GLY A 162 16.44 -6.00 1.91
C GLY A 162 16.30 -4.54 1.46
N PRO A 163 17.23 -4.07 0.62
CA PRO A 163 17.29 -2.65 0.23
C PRO A 163 16.03 -2.14 -0.45
N ASP A 164 15.47 -2.90 -1.40
CA ASP A 164 14.28 -2.50 -2.13
C ASP A 164 13.04 -2.43 -1.23
N ALA A 165 12.89 -3.39 -0.30
CA ALA A 165 11.83 -3.33 0.71
C ALA A 165 11.97 -2.08 1.61
N GLY A 166 13.19 -1.67 1.94
CA GLY A 166 13.45 -0.43 2.69
C GLY A 166 13.08 0.82 1.90
N ILE A 167 13.47 0.90 0.64
CA ILE A 167 13.26 2.07 -0.22
C ILE A 167 11.79 2.24 -0.56
N PHE A 168 11.16 1.20 -1.12
CA PHE A 168 9.76 1.26 -1.55
C PHE A 168 8.79 1.16 -0.37
N GLY A 169 9.18 0.48 0.72
CA GLY A 169 8.43 0.51 1.97
C GLY A 169 8.39 1.90 2.60
N ALA A 170 9.50 2.64 2.60
CA ALA A 170 9.53 4.02 3.06
C ALA A 170 8.66 4.95 2.18
N ARG A 171 8.72 4.77 0.83
CA ARG A 171 7.80 5.45 -0.10
C ARG A 171 6.34 5.17 0.25
N ALA A 172 5.99 3.92 0.41
CA ALA A 172 4.63 3.48 0.73
C ALA A 172 4.17 4.01 2.10
N ALA A 173 5.06 4.05 3.09
CA ALA A 173 4.76 4.61 4.41
C ALA A 173 4.43 6.11 4.34
N VAL A 174 5.12 6.88 3.49
CA VAL A 174 4.79 8.30 3.27
C VAL A 174 3.43 8.43 2.59
N ILE A 175 3.12 7.62 1.58
CA ILE A 175 1.77 7.59 0.96
C ILE A 175 0.72 7.29 2.03
N GLY A 176 0.94 6.32 2.92
CA GLY A 176 0.04 5.96 4.02
C GLY A 176 -0.16 7.02 5.09
N GLY A 177 0.66 8.10 5.10
CA GLY A 177 0.48 9.23 5.98
C GLY A 177 1.71 9.68 6.78
N CYS A 178 2.82 8.92 6.78
CA CYS A 178 4.05 9.32 7.45
C CYS A 178 4.53 10.69 6.94
N VAL A 179 5.10 11.50 7.83
CA VAL A 179 5.58 12.86 7.49
C VAL A 179 6.94 12.86 6.80
N GLY A 180 7.63 11.72 6.81
CA GLY A 180 8.94 11.53 6.18
C GLY A 180 9.58 10.21 6.62
N THR A 181 10.79 9.97 6.14
CA THR A 181 11.56 8.73 6.38
C THR A 181 12.99 9.04 6.80
N SER A 182 13.65 8.09 7.45
CA SER A 182 15.09 8.13 7.68
C SER A 182 15.91 7.64 6.47
N CYS A 183 15.27 7.10 5.45
CA CYS A 183 15.94 6.58 4.25
C CYS A 183 16.33 7.73 3.31
N VAL A 184 17.61 8.09 3.33
CA VAL A 184 18.16 9.17 2.49
C VAL A 184 17.95 8.90 1.00
N LEU A 185 18.11 7.65 0.56
CA LEU A 185 17.92 7.27 -0.84
C LEU A 185 16.45 7.39 -1.27
N THR A 186 15.49 7.06 -0.41
CA THR A 186 14.07 7.30 -0.68
C THR A 186 13.77 8.78 -0.82
N GLY A 187 14.39 9.62 0.04
CA GLY A 187 14.29 11.07 -0.06
C GLY A 187 14.78 11.59 -1.41
N GLN A 188 15.94 11.10 -1.86
CA GLN A 188 16.52 11.48 -3.15
C GLN A 188 15.67 11.03 -4.34
N MET A 189 15.15 9.79 -4.29
CA MET A 189 14.42 9.19 -5.42
C MET A 189 13.01 9.77 -5.61
N PHE A 190 12.35 10.13 -4.51
CA PHE A 190 10.91 10.44 -4.52
C PHE A 190 10.59 11.84 -3.97
N ASP A 191 11.60 12.64 -3.71
CA ASP A 191 11.46 14.00 -3.17
C ASP A 191 10.58 14.06 -1.91
N VAL A 192 10.83 13.13 -0.96
CA VAL A 192 10.13 13.08 0.32
C VAL A 192 11.04 13.58 1.46
N PRO A 193 10.46 14.15 2.54
CA PRO A 193 11.25 14.65 3.65
C PRO A 193 12.11 13.56 4.30
N VAL A 194 13.41 13.85 4.47
CA VAL A 194 14.33 13.00 5.21
C VAL A 194 14.44 13.53 6.64
N LEU A 195 14.13 12.68 7.60
CA LEU A 195 14.04 13.02 9.01
C LEU A 195 14.89 12.08 9.86
N GLY A 196 15.40 12.57 10.96
CA GLY A 196 16.19 11.76 11.87
C GLY A 196 16.72 12.58 13.03
N THR A 197 17.36 11.89 13.95
CA THR A 197 18.08 12.48 15.10
C THR A 197 19.44 11.79 15.20
N HIS A 198 20.11 11.89 16.35
CA HIS A 198 21.34 11.12 16.62
C HIS A 198 21.04 9.78 17.34
N ALA A 199 22.04 8.92 17.42
CA ALA A 199 22.00 7.65 18.12
C ALA A 199 22.70 7.74 19.49
N HIS A 200 22.51 6.71 20.35
CA HIS A 200 23.21 6.59 21.64
C HIS A 200 24.74 6.61 21.46
N SER A 201 25.27 6.04 20.37
CA SER A 201 26.72 6.06 20.08
C SER A 201 27.29 7.49 19.96
N TRP A 202 26.48 8.46 19.50
CA TRP A 202 26.87 9.87 19.50
C TRP A 202 27.15 10.37 20.93
N ILE A 203 26.20 10.12 21.85
CA ILE A 203 26.35 10.50 23.27
C ILE A 203 27.59 9.84 23.88
N MET A 204 27.73 8.54 23.67
CA MET A 204 28.83 7.71 24.23
C MET A 204 30.20 8.08 23.68
N SER A 205 30.30 8.77 22.54
CA SER A 205 31.57 9.20 21.94
C SER A 205 32.13 10.51 22.52
N PHE A 206 31.36 11.20 23.37
CA PHE A 206 31.77 12.42 24.05
C PHE A 206 32.15 12.17 25.50
N PRO A 207 32.91 13.07 26.13
CA PRO A 207 33.30 12.94 27.56
C PRO A 207 32.08 12.85 28.50
N ASP A 208 30.98 13.52 28.16
CA ASP A 208 29.74 13.54 28.89
C ASP A 208 28.54 13.87 27.97
N GLU A 209 27.33 13.56 28.46
CA GLU A 209 26.08 13.75 27.74
C GLU A 209 25.77 15.22 27.44
N TYR A 210 26.07 16.14 28.37
CA TYR A 210 25.87 17.57 28.17
C TYR A 210 26.72 18.11 27.00
N THR A 211 28.00 17.72 26.94
CA THR A 211 28.89 18.10 25.83
C THR A 211 28.40 17.60 24.49
N ALA A 212 27.89 16.34 24.43
CA ALA A 212 27.31 15.79 23.23
C ALA A 212 26.06 16.56 22.77
N PHE A 213 25.16 16.88 23.70
CA PHE A 213 23.94 17.65 23.43
C PHE A 213 24.25 19.07 22.94
N LYS A 214 25.14 19.80 23.63
CA LYS A 214 25.54 21.14 23.28
C LYS A 214 26.16 21.18 21.89
N THR A 215 27.02 20.23 21.57
CA THR A 215 27.63 20.12 20.25
C THR A 215 26.59 19.93 19.18
N TYR A 216 25.60 18.99 19.38
CA TYR A 216 24.53 18.73 18.43
C TYR A 216 23.63 19.96 18.22
N ALA A 217 23.23 20.62 19.33
CA ALA A 217 22.35 21.79 19.29
C ALA A 217 22.96 22.96 18.50
N ARG A 218 24.25 23.18 18.65
CA ARG A 218 24.98 24.24 17.90
C ARG A 218 25.11 23.94 16.41
N MET A 219 25.26 22.65 16.05
CA MET A 219 25.35 22.24 14.66
C MET A 219 23.99 22.25 13.95
N TYR A 220 22.92 21.91 14.66
CA TYR A 220 21.58 21.71 14.09
C TYR A 220 20.49 22.46 14.87
N PRO A 221 20.54 23.77 14.99
CA PRO A 221 19.58 24.55 15.79
C PRO A 221 18.16 24.50 15.23
N ASP A 222 18.01 24.22 13.92
CA ASP A 222 16.71 24.11 13.26
C ASP A 222 16.07 22.71 13.37
N ALA A 223 16.80 21.71 13.92
CA ALA A 223 16.36 20.32 14.04
C ALA A 223 16.97 19.63 15.28
N CYS A 224 16.93 20.30 16.44
CA CYS A 224 17.60 19.89 17.65
C CYS A 224 16.71 18.96 18.52
N ILE A 225 16.63 17.68 18.18
CA ILE A 225 15.97 16.66 19.01
C ILE A 225 17.03 15.80 19.70
N LEU A 226 17.10 15.89 21.03
CA LEU A 226 18.13 15.27 21.86
C LEU A 226 17.65 13.93 22.43
N LEU A 227 18.43 12.86 22.24
CA LEU A 227 18.13 11.50 22.74
C LEU A 227 18.56 11.42 24.20
N VAL A 228 17.57 11.37 25.13
CA VAL A 228 17.79 11.59 26.55
C VAL A 228 17.86 10.32 27.40
N ASP A 229 17.76 9.15 26.82
CA ASP A 229 17.70 7.86 27.52
C ASP A 229 18.97 7.02 27.40
N THR A 230 20.11 7.66 27.09
CA THR A 230 21.40 6.94 27.04
C THR A 230 21.81 6.44 28.44
N TYR A 231 21.54 7.20 29.48
CA TYR A 231 21.86 6.85 30.86
C TYR A 231 20.61 6.88 31.78
N ASP A 232 20.13 8.04 32.15
CA ASP A 232 18.93 8.21 32.98
C ASP A 232 18.12 9.41 32.46
N VAL A 233 16.90 9.14 32.00
CA VAL A 233 16.05 10.14 31.37
C VAL A 233 15.80 11.33 32.27
N LEU A 234 15.42 11.08 33.54
CA LEU A 234 14.95 12.14 34.46
C LEU A 234 16.06 12.77 35.31
N LYS A 235 17.15 12.03 35.61
CA LYS A 235 18.25 12.54 36.43
C LYS A 235 19.39 13.14 35.62
N SER A 236 19.54 12.78 34.35
CA SER A 236 20.64 13.22 33.48
C SER A 236 20.13 13.79 32.19
N GLY A 237 19.43 13.02 31.33
CA GLY A 237 19.08 13.37 29.97
C GLY A 237 18.27 14.66 29.87
N VAL A 238 17.08 14.70 30.51
CA VAL A 238 16.21 15.88 30.48
C VAL A 238 16.85 17.10 31.15
N PRO A 239 17.49 17.00 32.33
CA PRO A 239 18.21 18.12 32.90
C PRO A 239 19.31 18.70 31.99
N ASN A 240 20.13 17.85 31.36
CA ASN A 240 21.16 18.28 30.42
C ASN A 240 20.56 18.92 29.17
N ALA A 241 19.46 18.39 28.64
CA ALA A 241 18.75 18.98 27.49
C ALA A 241 18.22 20.39 27.84
N ILE A 242 17.58 20.55 29.00
CA ILE A 242 17.09 21.85 29.48
C ILE A 242 18.24 22.84 29.59
N ARG A 243 19.34 22.46 30.23
CA ARG A 243 20.53 23.29 30.36
C ARG A 243 21.06 23.76 28.99
N VAL A 244 21.10 22.88 28.00
CA VAL A 244 21.54 23.23 26.64
C VAL A 244 20.56 24.21 25.98
N PHE A 245 19.24 24.00 26.14
CA PHE A 245 18.25 24.91 25.58
C PHE A 245 18.30 26.30 26.21
N GLU A 246 18.53 26.38 27.53
CA GLU A 246 18.73 27.64 28.25
C GLU A 246 19.97 28.40 27.71
N GLU A 247 21.11 27.71 27.63
CA GLU A 247 22.36 28.30 27.09
C GLU A 247 22.19 28.77 25.63
N MET A 248 21.54 28.01 24.77
CA MET A 248 21.25 28.41 23.38
C MET A 248 20.40 29.69 23.35
N ARG A 249 19.37 29.76 24.22
CA ARG A 249 18.51 30.95 24.36
C ARG A 249 19.29 32.20 24.87
N GLU A 250 20.16 32.00 25.86
CA GLU A 250 21.02 33.06 26.41
C GLU A 250 22.04 33.58 25.36
N GLU A 251 22.58 32.68 24.54
CA GLU A 251 23.48 33.01 23.43
C GLU A 251 22.75 33.68 22.23
N GLY A 252 21.44 33.81 22.30
CA GLY A 252 20.58 34.36 21.23
C GLY A 252 20.40 33.44 20.02
N ILE A 253 20.71 32.15 20.15
CA ILE A 253 20.51 31.17 19.10
C ILE A 253 19.05 30.66 19.15
N GLN A 254 18.31 30.95 18.09
CA GLN A 254 16.92 30.52 18.03
C GLN A 254 16.81 29.04 17.59
N LEU A 255 16.26 28.19 18.47
CA LEU A 255 15.88 26.83 18.15
C LEU A 255 14.50 26.84 17.49
N LYS A 256 14.38 26.31 16.27
CA LYS A 256 13.08 26.28 15.54
C LYS A 256 12.29 25.02 15.80
N LYS A 257 12.94 23.86 15.65
CA LYS A 257 12.37 22.54 15.97
C LYS A 257 13.31 21.89 16.97
N TYR A 258 12.92 21.86 18.21
CA TYR A 258 13.75 21.35 19.29
C TYR A 258 12.92 20.49 20.25
N GLY A 259 13.59 19.68 21.03
CA GLY A 259 12.95 18.81 21.99
C GLY A 259 13.80 17.60 22.35
N ILE A 260 13.13 16.59 22.85
CA ILE A 260 13.77 15.37 23.33
C ILE A 260 13.20 14.13 22.62
N ARG A 261 13.99 13.04 22.60
CA ARG A 261 13.55 11.72 22.18
C ARG A 261 13.78 10.70 23.29
N ILE A 262 12.76 9.89 23.57
CA ILE A 262 12.77 8.76 24.51
C ILE A 262 12.62 7.48 23.68
N ASP A 263 13.58 6.56 23.78
CA ASP A 263 13.64 5.31 22.99
C ASP A 263 13.43 4.05 23.84
N SER A 264 13.32 4.19 25.17
CA SER A 264 13.23 3.07 26.11
C SER A 264 12.48 3.43 27.40
N GLY A 265 12.14 2.41 28.18
CA GLY A 265 11.46 2.54 29.46
C GLY A 265 9.93 2.72 29.36
N ASP A 266 9.30 3.16 30.43
CA ASP A 266 7.86 3.47 30.46
C ASP A 266 7.61 4.82 29.78
N LEU A 267 7.28 4.79 28.48
CA LEU A 267 7.09 5.98 27.67
C LEU A 267 5.98 6.89 28.17
N ALA A 268 4.90 6.34 28.77
CA ALA A 268 3.81 7.14 29.32
C ALA A 268 4.26 7.93 30.54
N TYR A 269 4.90 7.26 31.49
CA TYR A 269 5.43 7.88 32.71
C TYR A 269 6.54 8.88 32.37
N LEU A 270 7.56 8.45 31.62
CA LEU A 270 8.73 9.27 31.32
C LEU A 270 8.37 10.53 30.53
N SER A 271 7.45 10.44 29.55
CA SER A 271 7.03 11.62 28.80
C SER A 271 6.27 12.64 29.65
N LYS A 272 5.46 12.19 30.61
CA LYS A 272 4.75 13.09 31.52
C LYS A 272 5.71 13.81 32.49
N GLU A 273 6.68 13.11 33.07
CA GLU A 273 7.66 13.72 33.97
C GLU A 273 8.61 14.65 33.17
N ALA A 274 9.08 14.24 31.99
CA ALA A 274 9.87 15.07 31.12
C ALA A 274 9.14 16.36 30.71
N TYR A 275 7.85 16.28 30.38
CA TYR A 275 7.01 17.43 30.06
C TYR A 275 6.93 18.42 31.25
N LYS A 276 6.72 17.92 32.45
CA LYS A 276 6.70 18.79 33.66
C LYS A 276 8.03 19.55 33.84
N MET A 277 9.15 18.86 33.61
CA MET A 277 10.48 19.47 33.76
C MET A 277 10.74 20.53 32.66
N LEU A 278 10.41 20.23 31.39
CA LEU A 278 10.51 21.15 30.29
C LEU A 278 9.64 22.39 30.49
N SER A 279 8.37 22.17 30.88
CA SER A 279 7.41 23.26 31.14
C SER A 279 7.86 24.15 32.32
N ALA A 280 8.35 23.57 33.42
CA ALA A 280 8.89 24.34 34.55
C ALA A 280 10.10 25.21 34.18
N ALA A 281 10.86 24.84 33.13
CA ALA A 281 11.98 25.62 32.55
C ALA A 281 11.54 26.59 31.44
N GLY A 282 10.23 26.66 31.13
CA GLY A 282 9.67 27.54 30.10
C GLY A 282 9.86 27.06 28.67
N PHE A 283 9.86 25.72 28.45
CA PHE A 283 9.95 25.06 27.15
C PHE A 283 8.70 24.22 26.86
N ASP A 284 7.51 24.84 27.00
CA ASP A 284 6.21 24.18 26.81
C ASP A 284 5.98 23.72 25.38
N ASP A 285 6.67 24.32 24.41
CA ASP A 285 6.59 24.04 22.99
C ASP A 285 7.61 22.99 22.51
N ALA A 286 8.47 22.50 23.41
CA ALA A 286 9.44 21.48 23.08
C ALA A 286 8.77 20.18 22.62
N THR A 287 9.26 19.61 21.51
CA THR A 287 8.79 18.30 21.03
C THR A 287 9.23 17.19 21.97
N ILE A 288 8.30 16.30 22.33
CA ILE A 288 8.63 15.02 22.98
C ILE A 288 8.36 13.91 21.96
N SER A 289 9.45 13.37 21.42
CA SER A 289 9.42 12.28 20.45
C SER A 289 9.59 10.94 21.16
N ALA A 290 8.84 9.93 20.76
CA ALA A 290 9.04 8.55 21.19
C ALA A 290 9.46 7.66 20.03
N SER A 291 10.29 6.69 20.30
CA SER A 291 10.63 5.57 19.43
C SER A 291 10.72 4.29 20.26
N SER A 292 11.16 3.17 19.71
CA SER A 292 11.07 1.82 20.29
C SER A 292 9.86 1.07 19.72
N ASP A 293 9.87 -0.19 19.56
CA ASP A 293 8.88 -1.14 19.04
C ASP A 293 7.40 -0.67 18.96
N LEU A 294 7.20 0.56 18.43
CA LEU A 294 5.89 1.21 18.31
C LEU A 294 5.07 0.61 17.18
N ASP A 295 3.78 0.50 17.42
CA ASP A 295 2.74 0.18 16.43
C ASP A 295 1.46 0.96 16.74
N GLU A 296 0.41 0.76 15.93
CA GLU A 296 -0.88 1.41 16.13
C GLU A 296 -1.51 1.12 17.51
N TYR A 297 -1.34 -0.08 18.04
CA TYR A 297 -1.94 -0.48 19.32
C TYR A 297 -1.22 0.17 20.50
N LEU A 298 0.10 0.18 20.48
CA LEU A 298 0.88 0.82 21.55
C LEU A 298 0.70 2.34 21.52
N ILE A 299 0.68 2.98 20.34
CA ILE A 299 0.42 4.41 20.20
C ILE A 299 -0.98 4.75 20.73
N GLU A 300 -2.02 3.99 20.34
CA GLU A 300 -3.39 4.19 20.87
C GLU A 300 -3.43 4.09 22.38
N SER A 301 -2.75 3.08 22.97
CA SER A 301 -2.64 2.90 24.42
C SER A 301 -1.93 4.07 25.10
N LEU A 302 -0.81 4.54 24.55
CA LEU A 302 -0.07 5.68 25.10
C LEU A 302 -0.90 6.98 25.04
N LYS A 303 -1.65 7.19 23.96
CA LYS A 303 -2.61 8.32 23.85
C LYS A 303 -3.73 8.21 24.87
N ALA A 304 -4.27 7.02 25.11
CA ALA A 304 -5.30 6.78 26.13
C ALA A 304 -4.79 7.00 27.56
N GLN A 305 -3.50 6.80 27.79
CA GLN A 305 -2.81 7.08 29.06
C GLN A 305 -2.40 8.56 29.22
N ASP A 306 -2.76 9.44 28.27
CA ASP A 306 -2.39 10.85 28.26
C ASP A 306 -0.87 11.09 28.27
N ALA A 307 -0.11 10.21 27.58
CA ALA A 307 1.32 10.40 27.35
C ALA A 307 1.58 11.73 26.61
N LYS A 308 2.59 12.47 27.04
CA LYS A 308 2.92 13.79 26.50
C LYS A 308 3.86 13.70 25.29
N ILE A 309 3.53 12.81 24.37
CA ILE A 309 4.28 12.54 23.15
C ILE A 309 3.50 13.15 21.99
N ASN A 310 4.18 13.90 21.14
CA ASN A 310 3.61 14.59 19.98
C ASN A 310 4.37 14.32 18.66
N SER A 311 5.36 13.41 18.70
CA SER A 311 6.11 12.96 17.53
C SER A 311 6.55 11.51 17.74
N TRP A 312 6.50 10.69 16.69
CA TRP A 312 6.69 9.24 16.78
C TRP A 312 7.64 8.75 15.71
N GLY A 313 8.68 8.03 16.11
CA GLY A 313 9.58 7.32 15.21
C GLY A 313 9.23 5.82 15.18
N VAL A 314 8.60 5.36 14.13
CA VAL A 314 8.12 3.98 14.01
C VAL A 314 8.99 3.19 13.03
N GLY A 315 9.56 2.09 13.49
CA GLY A 315 10.55 1.32 12.74
C GLY A 315 10.07 -0.06 12.34
N THR A 316 10.52 -1.08 13.09
CA THR A 316 10.38 -2.50 12.76
C THR A 316 8.94 -2.89 12.42
N ARG A 317 8.00 -2.60 13.32
CA ARG A 317 6.62 -3.06 13.17
C ARG A 317 5.88 -2.44 11.99
N LEU A 318 6.29 -1.24 11.54
CA LEU A 318 5.74 -0.60 10.36
C LEU A 318 6.34 -1.21 9.09
N ILE A 319 7.68 -1.17 8.93
CA ILE A 319 8.35 -1.53 7.67
C ILE A 319 8.23 -3.03 7.35
N THR A 320 8.00 -3.88 8.34
CA THR A 320 7.79 -5.31 8.17
C THR A 320 6.33 -5.73 8.16
N SER A 321 5.41 -4.79 8.44
CA SER A 321 4.00 -5.12 8.74
C SER A 321 3.87 -6.32 9.67
N ASN A 322 4.53 -6.25 10.82
CA ASN A 322 4.84 -7.37 11.74
C ASN A 322 3.67 -8.32 12.02
N ASP A 323 2.45 -7.78 12.18
CA ASP A 323 1.26 -8.58 12.52
C ASP A 323 0.65 -9.29 11.31
N ASN A 324 0.97 -8.81 10.09
CA ASN A 324 0.44 -9.33 8.85
C ASN A 324 1.48 -9.14 7.73
N PRO A 325 2.45 -10.08 7.57
CA PRO A 325 3.60 -9.89 6.69
C PRO A 325 3.29 -10.05 5.20
N ALA A 326 2.06 -10.43 4.84
CA ALA A 326 1.64 -10.63 3.45
C ALA A 326 0.31 -9.96 3.15
N PHE A 327 0.19 -9.29 1.99
CA PHE A 327 -1.05 -8.63 1.56
C PHE A 327 -2.08 -9.62 1.00
N GLY A 328 -1.65 -10.73 0.45
CA GLY A 328 -2.51 -11.79 -0.06
C GLY A 328 -3.22 -11.45 -1.38
N GLY A 329 -2.62 -10.58 -2.19
CA GLY A 329 -3.08 -10.32 -3.56
C GLY A 329 -2.97 -11.55 -4.44
N VAL A 330 -3.86 -11.65 -5.42
CA VAL A 330 -3.93 -12.71 -6.43
C VAL A 330 -4.21 -12.11 -7.80
N TYR A 331 -3.79 -12.83 -8.84
CA TYR A 331 -3.99 -12.44 -10.22
C TYR A 331 -4.72 -13.57 -10.95
N LYS A 332 -5.87 -13.29 -11.59
CA LYS A 332 -6.73 -14.37 -12.10
C LYS A 332 -7.36 -14.01 -13.43
N LEU A 333 -7.33 -14.99 -14.35
CA LEU A 333 -8.04 -14.92 -15.64
C LEU A 333 -9.55 -14.72 -15.38
N ALA A 334 -10.10 -13.67 -15.98
CA ALA A 334 -11.49 -13.28 -15.80
C ALA A 334 -12.32 -13.37 -17.10
N ALA A 335 -11.71 -13.17 -18.25
CA ALA A 335 -12.37 -13.32 -19.55
C ALA A 335 -11.37 -13.60 -20.67
N VAL A 336 -11.89 -14.14 -21.78
CA VAL A 336 -11.17 -14.35 -23.04
C VAL A 336 -11.99 -13.72 -24.16
N LYS A 337 -11.36 -12.93 -25.02
CA LYS A 337 -12.05 -12.30 -26.17
C LYS A 337 -12.30 -13.34 -27.25
N ASN A 338 -13.55 -13.47 -27.67
CA ASN A 338 -13.91 -14.28 -28.82
C ASN A 338 -13.42 -13.58 -30.10
N PRO A 339 -12.58 -14.21 -30.93
CA PRO A 339 -12.03 -13.57 -32.13
C PRO A 339 -13.08 -13.29 -33.19
N GLU A 340 -14.18 -14.07 -33.22
CA GLU A 340 -15.23 -13.94 -34.24
C GLU A 340 -16.23 -12.82 -33.90
N THR A 341 -16.65 -12.74 -32.62
CA THR A 341 -17.66 -11.75 -32.18
C THR A 341 -17.05 -10.50 -31.61
N GLY A 342 -15.79 -10.55 -31.18
CA GLY A 342 -15.12 -9.47 -30.46
C GLY A 342 -15.56 -9.32 -29.01
N GLU A 343 -16.50 -10.12 -28.53
CA GLU A 343 -17.02 -10.08 -27.17
C GLU A 343 -16.11 -10.82 -26.19
N PHE A 344 -16.08 -10.36 -24.92
CA PHE A 344 -15.38 -11.04 -23.85
C PHE A 344 -16.23 -12.15 -23.25
N VAL A 345 -15.82 -13.39 -23.46
CA VAL A 345 -16.42 -14.59 -22.84
C VAL A 345 -15.90 -14.69 -21.40
N PRO A 346 -16.77 -14.61 -20.39
CA PRO A 346 -16.38 -14.67 -19.00
C PRO A 346 -15.75 -16.02 -18.65
N LYS A 347 -14.74 -15.99 -17.74
CA LYS A 347 -14.09 -17.17 -17.19
C LYS A 347 -14.16 -17.14 -15.67
N ILE A 348 -14.39 -18.30 -15.06
CA ILE A 348 -14.50 -18.45 -13.61
C ILE A 348 -13.62 -19.61 -13.14
N LYS A 349 -12.96 -19.42 -12.01
CA LYS A 349 -12.32 -20.51 -11.28
C LYS A 349 -13.24 -20.93 -10.14
N LEU A 350 -13.72 -22.16 -10.18
CA LEU A 350 -14.38 -22.80 -9.05
C LEU A 350 -13.34 -23.31 -8.04
N SER A 351 -13.75 -23.44 -6.81
CA SER A 351 -12.92 -23.96 -5.72
C SER A 351 -13.84 -24.51 -4.64
N GLU A 352 -13.45 -25.59 -3.99
CA GLU A 352 -14.11 -26.12 -2.79
C GLU A 352 -14.30 -25.05 -1.70
N ASN A 353 -13.36 -24.12 -1.60
CA ASN A 353 -13.50 -22.93 -0.75
C ASN A 353 -14.23 -21.83 -1.53
N THR A 354 -15.49 -21.58 -1.19
CA THR A 354 -16.35 -20.55 -1.81
C THR A 354 -15.72 -19.14 -1.77
N ALA A 355 -14.89 -18.86 -0.76
CA ALA A 355 -14.14 -17.61 -0.67
C ALA A 355 -13.08 -17.44 -1.77
N LYS A 356 -12.69 -18.54 -2.46
CA LYS A 356 -11.73 -18.53 -3.58
C LYS A 356 -12.38 -18.47 -4.95
N VAL A 357 -13.72 -18.50 -5.04
CA VAL A 357 -14.45 -18.35 -6.30
C VAL A 357 -14.28 -16.92 -6.81
N THR A 358 -13.86 -16.78 -8.08
CA THR A 358 -13.53 -15.48 -8.68
C THR A 358 -14.78 -14.77 -9.22
N ASN A 359 -14.67 -13.47 -9.49
CA ASN A 359 -15.68 -12.72 -10.23
C ASN A 359 -15.31 -12.73 -11.73
N PRO A 360 -16.16 -13.27 -12.61
CA PRO A 360 -15.87 -13.41 -14.04
C PRO A 360 -16.07 -12.10 -14.82
N GLY A 361 -15.58 -12.08 -16.07
CA GLY A 361 -15.88 -11.03 -17.05
C GLY A 361 -14.88 -9.86 -17.07
N ASN A 362 -14.99 -9.03 -18.09
CA ASN A 362 -14.29 -7.75 -18.15
C ASN A 362 -15.06 -6.75 -17.28
N LYS A 363 -14.42 -6.26 -16.21
CA LYS A 363 -15.09 -5.52 -15.12
C LYS A 363 -14.58 -4.11 -14.96
N THR A 364 -15.40 -3.28 -14.31
CA THR A 364 -15.02 -2.02 -13.68
C THR A 364 -15.56 -1.94 -12.27
N VAL A 365 -15.14 -0.96 -11.48
CA VAL A 365 -15.56 -0.74 -10.10
C VAL A 365 -16.07 0.69 -9.95
N TYR A 366 -17.25 0.84 -9.39
CA TYR A 366 -17.84 2.13 -9.06
C TYR A 366 -17.95 2.30 -7.55
N ARG A 367 -17.33 3.35 -7.01
CA ARG A 367 -17.51 3.77 -5.61
C ARG A 367 -18.68 4.71 -5.50
N ILE A 368 -19.54 4.44 -4.54
CA ILE A 368 -20.79 5.19 -4.29
C ILE A 368 -20.61 6.00 -3.01
N TYR A 369 -20.78 7.32 -3.12
CA TYR A 369 -20.68 8.26 -2.00
C TYR A 369 -22.05 8.82 -1.65
N SER A 370 -22.28 9.10 -0.39
CA SER A 370 -23.44 9.88 0.07
C SER A 370 -23.26 11.35 -0.26
N LYS A 371 -24.15 11.98 -1.02
CA LYS A 371 -24.13 13.44 -1.28
C LYS A 371 -24.19 14.28 -0.01
N SER A 372 -24.93 13.83 1.01
CA SER A 372 -25.12 14.59 2.24
C SER A 372 -23.94 14.57 3.19
N THR A 373 -23.09 13.51 3.15
CA THR A 373 -21.99 13.32 4.09
C THR A 373 -20.61 13.21 3.43
N GLY A 374 -20.54 12.97 2.13
CA GLY A 374 -19.32 12.66 1.41
C GLY A 374 -18.71 11.29 1.76
N LYS A 375 -19.41 10.49 2.60
CA LYS A 375 -18.91 9.19 3.05
C LYS A 375 -19.22 8.08 2.06
N ILE A 376 -18.34 7.07 2.01
CA ILE A 376 -18.52 5.85 1.21
C ILE A 376 -19.75 5.10 1.71
N LYS A 377 -20.62 4.69 0.80
CA LYS A 377 -21.76 3.82 1.06
C LYS A 377 -21.48 2.37 0.69
N ALA A 378 -20.93 2.15 -0.50
CA ALA A 378 -20.59 0.85 -1.04
C ALA A 378 -19.67 1.00 -2.26
N ASP A 379 -18.99 -0.08 -2.64
CA ASP A 379 -18.40 -0.23 -3.96
C ASP A 379 -19.18 -1.28 -4.75
N LEU A 380 -19.35 -1.04 -6.05
CA LEU A 380 -20.11 -1.92 -6.93
C LEU A 380 -19.22 -2.38 -8.09
N ILE A 381 -18.98 -3.67 -8.17
CA ILE A 381 -18.28 -4.30 -9.29
C ILE A 381 -19.29 -4.55 -10.41
N CYS A 382 -19.04 -3.99 -11.58
CA CYS A 382 -19.90 -4.08 -12.77
C CYS A 382 -19.14 -4.70 -13.95
N LEU A 383 -19.86 -5.17 -14.96
CA LEU A 383 -19.25 -5.39 -16.27
C LEU A 383 -18.83 -4.02 -16.87
N ALA A 384 -17.78 -4.00 -17.68
CA ALA A 384 -17.20 -2.75 -18.19
C ALA A 384 -18.12 -1.95 -19.13
N ASP A 385 -19.14 -2.57 -19.67
CA ASP A 385 -20.17 -1.94 -20.51
C ASP A 385 -21.32 -1.33 -19.69
N GLU A 386 -21.41 -1.60 -18.39
CA GLU A 386 -22.42 -1.01 -17.52
C GLU A 386 -22.03 0.42 -17.12
N LYS A 387 -23.00 1.32 -17.12
CA LYS A 387 -22.85 2.69 -16.62
C LYS A 387 -23.86 2.96 -15.55
N LEU A 388 -23.43 3.48 -14.42
CA LEU A 388 -24.31 3.86 -13.33
C LEU A 388 -24.85 5.28 -13.53
N ASN A 389 -26.17 5.45 -13.36
CA ASN A 389 -26.81 6.74 -13.37
C ASN A 389 -27.14 7.19 -11.93
N PRO A 390 -26.51 8.25 -11.39
CA PRO A 390 -26.74 8.70 -10.02
C PRO A 390 -28.17 9.18 -9.73
N ASP A 391 -28.95 9.47 -10.77
CA ASP A 391 -30.34 9.90 -10.64
C ASP A 391 -31.33 8.75 -10.51
N GLU A 392 -30.87 7.51 -10.74
CA GLU A 392 -31.68 6.31 -10.62
C GLU A 392 -31.53 5.66 -9.25
N THR A 393 -32.65 5.11 -8.74
CA THR A 393 -32.64 4.31 -7.51
C THR A 393 -32.09 2.91 -7.81
N MET A 394 -31.09 2.47 -7.05
CA MET A 394 -30.53 1.13 -7.16
C MET A 394 -30.73 0.32 -5.89
N VAL A 395 -30.63 -1.00 -6.02
CA VAL A 395 -30.52 -1.94 -4.90
C VAL A 395 -29.20 -2.66 -5.02
N VAL A 396 -28.34 -2.47 -4.05
CA VAL A 396 -27.11 -3.22 -3.87
C VAL A 396 -27.34 -4.35 -2.89
N PHE A 397 -26.62 -5.47 -3.04
CA PHE A 397 -26.78 -6.63 -2.20
C PHE A 397 -25.49 -7.43 -2.07
N ASP A 398 -25.27 -8.02 -0.91
CA ASP A 398 -24.12 -8.90 -0.67
C ASP A 398 -24.20 -10.13 -1.61
N PRO A 399 -23.19 -10.41 -2.43
CA PRO A 399 -23.24 -11.51 -3.40
C PRO A 399 -23.19 -12.91 -2.75
N VAL A 400 -22.87 -13.01 -1.47
CA VAL A 400 -22.89 -14.26 -0.68
C VAL A 400 -24.19 -14.33 0.12
N ASP A 401 -24.50 -13.30 0.88
CA ASP A 401 -25.66 -13.19 1.74
C ASP A 401 -26.76 -12.34 1.05
N THR A 402 -27.35 -12.86 -0.01
CA THR A 402 -28.22 -12.10 -0.93
C THR A 402 -29.47 -11.49 -0.31
N TRP A 403 -29.85 -11.87 0.93
CA TRP A 403 -30.90 -11.20 1.70
C TRP A 403 -30.45 -9.86 2.30
N LYS A 404 -29.15 -9.62 2.46
CA LYS A 404 -28.60 -8.34 2.90
C LYS A 404 -28.63 -7.36 1.72
N LYS A 405 -29.63 -6.51 1.70
CA LYS A 405 -29.89 -5.56 0.61
C LYS A 405 -29.97 -4.15 1.14
N THR A 406 -29.42 -3.20 0.38
CA THR A 406 -29.52 -1.78 0.66
C THR A 406 -30.10 -1.05 -0.55
N LYS A 407 -31.17 -0.29 -0.33
CA LYS A 407 -31.76 0.58 -1.36
C LYS A 407 -31.08 1.96 -1.29
N ILE A 408 -30.48 2.38 -2.39
CA ILE A 408 -29.85 3.69 -2.55
C ILE A 408 -30.74 4.53 -3.47
N LEU A 409 -31.30 5.61 -2.95
CA LEU A 409 -32.25 6.45 -3.68
C LEU A 409 -31.53 7.32 -4.69
N GLY A 410 -32.08 7.43 -5.92
CA GLY A 410 -31.60 8.32 -6.96
C GLY A 410 -31.51 9.78 -6.48
N GLY A 411 -30.53 10.51 -6.97
CA GLY A 411 -30.24 11.88 -6.58
C GLY A 411 -29.55 12.08 -5.22
N THR A 412 -29.46 11.02 -4.36
CA THR A 412 -28.85 11.12 -3.00
C THR A 412 -27.40 10.66 -2.94
N TYR A 413 -26.83 10.22 -4.05
CA TYR A 413 -25.47 9.69 -4.11
C TYR A 413 -24.70 10.20 -5.32
N GLU A 414 -23.39 10.10 -5.24
CA GLU A 414 -22.43 10.34 -6.32
C GLU A 414 -21.67 9.07 -6.61
N VAL A 415 -21.13 8.95 -7.83
CA VAL A 415 -20.41 7.77 -8.31
C VAL A 415 -19.05 8.17 -8.84
N ARG A 416 -18.01 7.40 -8.51
CA ARG A 416 -16.68 7.51 -9.10
C ARG A 416 -16.25 6.14 -9.63
N GLU A 417 -15.87 6.07 -10.90
CA GLU A 417 -15.20 4.91 -11.46
C GLU A 417 -13.78 4.85 -10.91
N LEU A 418 -13.39 3.69 -10.35
CA LEU A 418 -12.08 3.54 -9.68
C LEU A 418 -10.97 3.12 -10.64
N LEU A 419 -11.29 2.27 -11.64
CA LEU A 419 -10.29 1.79 -12.61
C LEU A 419 -10.08 2.84 -13.69
N VAL A 420 -8.90 3.46 -13.70
CA VAL A 420 -8.50 4.41 -14.74
C VAL A 420 -7.51 3.77 -15.71
N PRO A 421 -7.48 4.17 -17.00
CA PRO A 421 -6.49 3.68 -17.94
C PRO A 421 -5.09 4.21 -17.55
N VAL A 422 -4.12 3.31 -17.41
CA VAL A 422 -2.72 3.67 -17.08
C VAL A 422 -1.76 3.34 -18.21
N ILE A 423 -2.00 2.24 -18.92
CA ILE A 423 -1.32 1.86 -20.15
C ILE A 423 -2.40 1.62 -21.22
N LYS A 424 -2.19 2.11 -22.42
CA LYS A 424 -3.03 1.87 -23.61
C LYS A 424 -2.15 1.51 -24.78
N GLU A 425 -2.45 0.37 -25.42
CA GLU A 425 -1.66 -0.12 -26.55
C GLU A 425 -0.15 -0.13 -26.24
N GLY A 426 0.22 -0.64 -25.05
CA GLY A 426 1.59 -0.71 -24.57
C GLY A 426 2.23 0.64 -24.16
N LYS A 427 1.50 1.75 -24.22
CA LYS A 427 2.04 3.08 -23.92
C LYS A 427 1.41 3.67 -22.65
N ARG A 428 2.23 4.29 -21.84
CA ARG A 428 1.79 5.03 -20.66
C ARG A 428 0.86 6.19 -21.05
N VAL A 429 -0.32 6.26 -20.44
CA VAL A 429 -1.30 7.35 -20.60
C VAL A 429 -1.63 8.04 -19.27
N TYR A 430 -1.08 7.55 -18.19
CA TYR A 430 -1.31 8.06 -16.83
C TYR A 430 -0.10 8.85 -16.33
N THR A 431 -0.37 10.02 -15.75
CA THR A 431 0.64 10.81 -15.04
C THR A 431 0.47 10.59 -13.55
N SER A 432 1.44 9.93 -12.93
CA SER A 432 1.42 9.68 -11.49
C SER A 432 1.67 10.99 -10.71
N PRO A 433 0.89 11.25 -9.68
CA PRO A 433 1.19 12.34 -8.74
C PRO A 433 2.49 12.07 -7.98
N SER A 434 3.11 13.14 -7.45
CA SER A 434 4.23 13.02 -6.52
C SER A 434 3.84 12.26 -5.24
N VAL A 435 4.81 11.70 -4.51
CA VAL A 435 4.53 10.95 -3.28
C VAL A 435 3.85 11.83 -2.23
N MET A 436 4.17 13.12 -2.17
CA MET A 436 3.54 14.06 -1.25
C MET A 436 2.10 14.38 -1.64
N GLU A 437 1.80 14.47 -2.94
CA GLU A 437 0.41 14.58 -3.43
C GLU A 437 -0.37 13.29 -3.14
N LEU A 438 0.24 12.10 -3.36
CA LEU A 438 -0.37 10.81 -3.03
C LEU A 438 -0.68 10.69 -1.54
N ARG A 439 0.19 11.21 -0.66
CA ARG A 439 -0.07 11.31 0.78
C ARG A 439 -1.32 12.15 1.07
N ALA A 440 -1.46 13.30 0.43
CA ALA A 440 -2.63 14.16 0.58
C ALA A 440 -3.90 13.48 0.06
N ILE A 441 -3.83 12.83 -1.09
CA ILE A 441 -4.92 12.02 -1.66
C ILE A 441 -5.33 10.92 -0.67
N CYS A 442 -4.36 10.18 -0.12
CA CYS A 442 -4.63 9.12 0.85
C CYS A 442 -5.34 9.64 2.12
N GLN A 443 -4.95 10.80 2.62
CA GLN A 443 -5.63 11.44 3.75
C GLN A 443 -7.06 11.82 3.41
N GLN A 444 -7.30 12.37 2.21
CA GLN A 444 -8.63 12.70 1.73
C GLN A 444 -9.49 11.44 1.57
N GLU A 445 -8.97 10.39 0.94
CA GLU A 445 -9.65 9.09 0.78
C GLU A 445 -10.06 8.51 2.14
N GLN A 446 -9.15 8.47 3.11
CA GLN A 446 -9.45 8.01 4.46
C GLN A 446 -10.53 8.85 5.15
N SER A 447 -10.65 10.15 4.83
CA SER A 447 -11.69 11.01 5.36
C SER A 447 -13.10 10.65 4.87
N THR A 448 -13.20 9.91 3.76
CA THR A 448 -14.49 9.42 3.23
C THR A 448 -14.99 8.15 3.93
N LEU A 449 -14.12 7.47 4.70
CA LEU A 449 -14.51 6.33 5.51
C LEU A 449 -15.34 6.77 6.73
N TRP A 450 -16.27 5.92 7.15
CA TRP A 450 -16.93 6.05 8.45
C TRP A 450 -15.93 5.71 9.55
N ASP A 451 -16.06 6.33 10.72
CA ASP A 451 -15.17 6.10 11.86
C ASP A 451 -15.21 4.64 12.31
N GLU A 452 -16.36 4.00 12.19
CA GLU A 452 -16.57 2.59 12.47
C GLU A 452 -15.71 1.66 11.59
N SER A 453 -15.42 2.03 10.35
CA SER A 453 -14.58 1.27 9.43
C SER A 453 -13.08 1.46 9.70
N ARG A 454 -12.72 2.48 10.48
CA ARG A 454 -11.32 2.81 10.83
C ARG A 454 -10.82 2.19 12.12
N ARG A 455 -11.72 1.56 12.89
CA ARG A 455 -11.36 0.91 14.17
C ARG A 455 -10.34 -0.20 13.98
N PHE A 456 -9.46 -0.38 14.94
CA PHE A 456 -8.49 -1.49 14.95
C PHE A 456 -9.12 -2.82 15.35
N SER A 457 -10.12 -2.76 16.23
CA SER A 457 -10.87 -3.93 16.67
C SER A 457 -12.29 -3.89 16.15
N ASN A 458 -12.73 -5.00 15.54
CA ASN A 458 -14.07 -5.16 14.99
C ASN A 458 -14.53 -3.99 14.09
N PRO A 459 -13.77 -3.64 13.03
CA PRO A 459 -14.16 -2.57 12.14
C PRO A 459 -15.44 -2.93 11.38
N GLN A 460 -16.28 -1.92 11.12
CA GLN A 460 -17.42 -2.08 10.22
C GLN A 460 -16.92 -2.32 8.79
N LYS A 461 -17.36 -3.39 8.17
CA LYS A 461 -17.03 -3.68 6.76
C LYS A 461 -17.80 -2.73 5.83
N VAL A 462 -17.12 -2.24 4.82
CA VAL A 462 -17.74 -1.56 3.69
C VAL A 462 -18.23 -2.64 2.70
N TYR A 463 -19.40 -2.45 2.16
CA TYR A 463 -19.99 -3.39 1.20
C TYR A 463 -19.29 -3.28 -0.14
N VAL A 464 -18.89 -4.44 -0.68
CA VAL A 464 -18.39 -4.62 -2.06
C VAL A 464 -19.32 -5.59 -2.74
N ASP A 465 -20.25 -5.04 -3.50
CA ASP A 465 -21.35 -5.77 -4.11
C ASP A 465 -21.10 -6.01 -5.61
N LEU A 466 -21.88 -6.88 -6.21
CA LEU A 466 -21.87 -7.08 -7.66
C LEU A 466 -23.12 -6.43 -8.27
N SER A 467 -22.97 -5.90 -9.50
CA SER A 467 -24.15 -5.49 -10.27
C SER A 467 -25.07 -6.70 -10.49
N PRO A 468 -26.37 -6.50 -10.65
CA PRO A 468 -27.30 -7.60 -10.94
C PRO A 468 -26.90 -8.38 -12.20
N LYS A 469 -26.37 -7.69 -13.23
CA LYS A 469 -25.91 -8.31 -14.48
C LYS A 469 -24.68 -9.20 -14.23
N LEU A 470 -23.67 -8.69 -13.55
CA LEU A 470 -22.47 -9.47 -13.22
C LEU A 470 -22.79 -10.65 -12.28
N TYR A 471 -23.65 -10.44 -11.30
CA TYR A 471 -24.09 -11.51 -10.41
C TYR A 471 -24.79 -12.64 -11.18
N GLN A 472 -25.65 -12.31 -12.13
CA GLN A 472 -26.36 -13.30 -12.98
C GLN A 472 -25.34 -14.08 -13.83
N VAL A 473 -24.39 -13.41 -14.49
CA VAL A 473 -23.32 -14.06 -15.25
C VAL A 473 -22.52 -15.04 -14.38
N LYS A 474 -22.15 -14.61 -13.17
CA LYS A 474 -21.42 -15.46 -12.23
C LYS A 474 -22.22 -16.69 -11.83
N LYS A 475 -23.51 -16.53 -11.55
CA LYS A 475 -24.41 -17.61 -11.17
C LYS A 475 -24.56 -18.65 -12.30
N GLU A 476 -24.80 -18.19 -13.52
CA GLU A 476 -24.94 -19.05 -14.71
C GLU A 476 -23.68 -19.88 -14.97
N LEU A 477 -22.50 -19.26 -14.85
CA LEU A 477 -21.23 -19.98 -15.00
C LEU A 477 -21.01 -21.04 -13.92
N ILE A 478 -21.38 -20.74 -12.66
CA ILE A 478 -21.29 -21.73 -11.58
C ILE A 478 -22.21 -22.91 -11.87
N GLU A 479 -23.45 -22.66 -12.31
CA GLU A 479 -24.42 -23.71 -12.65
C GLU A 479 -23.95 -24.54 -13.85
N GLU A 480 -23.41 -23.92 -14.89
CA GLU A 480 -22.87 -24.61 -16.07
C GLU A 480 -21.71 -25.54 -15.70
N MET A 481 -20.73 -25.06 -14.94
CA MET A 481 -19.57 -25.87 -14.56
C MET A 481 -19.94 -27.01 -13.62
N SER A 482 -20.89 -26.79 -12.69
CA SER A 482 -21.39 -27.85 -11.80
C SER A 482 -22.14 -28.95 -12.54
N ARG A 483 -22.79 -28.64 -13.66
CA ARG A 483 -23.45 -29.69 -14.51
C ARG A 483 -22.43 -30.54 -15.24
N LYS A 484 -21.36 -29.92 -15.78
CA LYS A 484 -20.29 -30.64 -16.49
C LYS A 484 -19.58 -31.64 -15.56
N ASP A 485 -19.36 -31.28 -14.30
CA ASP A 485 -18.75 -32.20 -13.33
C ASP A 485 -19.65 -33.42 -13.06
N LEU A 486 -20.97 -33.25 -13.03
CA LEU A 486 -21.92 -34.38 -12.84
C LEU A 486 -21.98 -35.32 -14.06
N GLU A 487 -21.83 -34.80 -15.29
CA GLU A 487 -21.78 -35.60 -16.52
C GLU A 487 -20.51 -36.47 -16.62
N PHE A 488 -19.41 -36.06 -16.03
CA PHE A 488 -18.16 -36.85 -15.97
C PHE A 488 -18.17 -37.98 -14.91
N GLU A 489 -19.07 -37.93 -13.92
CA GLU A 489 -19.22 -39.02 -12.92
C GLU A 489 -20.12 -40.15 -13.42
N GLU A 490 -20.86 -39.95 -14.50
CA GLU A 490 -21.77 -40.97 -15.11
C GLU A 490 -21.10 -41.75 -16.27
N GLU A 491 -19.90 -41.38 -16.76
CA GLU A 491 -19.08 -42.11 -17.74
C GLU A 491 -17.98 -42.97 -17.03
#